data_7bd46f2996cb82254977a0a736bef626
#
_entry.id   7bd46f2996cb82254977a0a736bef626
#
_cell.length_a   1.000
_cell.length_b   1.000
_cell.length_c   1.000
_cell.angle_alpha   90.00
_cell.angle_beta   90.00
_cell.angle_gamma   90.00
#
_symmetry.space_group_name_H-M   'P 1'
#
loop_
_entity.id
_entity.type
_entity.pdbx_description
1 polymer ?
#
loop_
_entity_poly.entity_id
_entity_poly.type
_entity_poly.pdbx_seq_one_letter_code
_entity_poly.pdbx_strand_id
1 'polypeptide(L)'
;KRKKNYVTKEVRIKFMGIWDTVSALGFPYHRTGDSLLEDFLERPLPVWLASVCDKLFNYGSLAHTFYNYTPNKIVDHVYHAIAIDDERKSFLPRVWDETEPGLKGNITQVWFSGMHSDVGGSYNQTGLAYETMVWMMERAEHHGLDFVAGALQHAQNKSNVHGLLHNSRDGLAIYYRYAPRNIMKLCSKNEAGNPRKLIGRPKIHRSVIDRMLRDTDGYAPGLLPTEFDIVNTAISNKNTSKLVDYGIDNASPNDPHVVDE
;
A
#
# COMPACT_ATOMS: atom_id res chain seq x y z
N LYS A 1 9.64 -33.60 -37.48
CA LYS A 1 9.43 -32.70 -36.32
C LYS A 1 7.96 -32.77 -35.92
N ARG A 2 7.62 -33.47 -34.80
CA ARG A 2 6.26 -33.51 -34.26
C ARG A 2 5.97 -32.14 -33.64
N LYS A 3 5.02 -31.36 -34.22
CA LYS A 3 4.40 -30.23 -33.53
C LYS A 3 3.63 -30.80 -32.33
N LYS A 4 4.12 -30.60 -31.11
CA LYS A 4 3.33 -30.82 -29.90
C LYS A 4 2.22 -29.77 -29.90
N ASN A 5 1.00 -30.19 -30.12
CA ASN A 5 -0.18 -29.34 -29.91
C ASN A 5 -0.33 -29.13 -28.39
N TYR A 6 0.18 -28.01 -27.88
CA TYR A 6 -0.13 -27.59 -26.55
C TYR A 6 -1.55 -27.02 -26.58
N VAL A 7 -2.46 -27.69 -25.88
CA VAL A 7 -3.75 -27.09 -25.56
C VAL A 7 -3.46 -26.03 -24.51
N THR A 8 -3.41 -24.78 -24.91
CA THR A 8 -3.32 -23.65 -23.97
C THR A 8 -4.68 -23.50 -23.31
N LYS A 9 -4.81 -24.06 -22.11
CA LYS A 9 -5.97 -23.77 -21.26
C LYS A 9 -5.83 -22.32 -20.78
N GLU A 10 -6.86 -21.51 -20.97
CA GLU A 10 -6.86 -20.14 -20.46
C GLU A 10 -6.87 -20.23 -18.92
N VAL A 11 -5.80 -19.73 -18.29
CA VAL A 11 -5.65 -19.73 -16.85
C VAL A 11 -6.03 -18.35 -16.34
N ARG A 12 -6.98 -18.28 -15.40
CA ARG A 12 -7.33 -17.06 -14.68
C ARG A 12 -6.85 -17.13 -13.25
N ILE A 13 -6.40 -16.01 -12.71
CA ILE A 13 -6.01 -15.84 -11.31
C ILE A 13 -7.23 -15.23 -10.60
N LYS A 14 -7.85 -15.99 -9.73
CA LYS A 14 -9.07 -15.59 -9.06
C LYS A 14 -8.87 -14.47 -8.04
N PHE A 15 -7.74 -14.52 -7.32
CA PHE A 15 -7.42 -13.57 -6.26
C PHE A 15 -5.92 -13.25 -6.26
N MET A 16 -5.59 -11.98 -6.06
CA MET A 16 -4.22 -11.51 -5.84
C MET A 16 -4.21 -10.54 -4.67
N GLY A 17 -3.60 -10.94 -3.56
CA GLY A 17 -3.34 -10.10 -2.40
C GLY A 17 -1.91 -9.57 -2.41
N ILE A 18 -1.75 -8.28 -2.20
CA ILE A 18 -0.45 -7.62 -2.20
C ILE A 18 -0.35 -6.61 -1.07
N TRP A 19 0.87 -6.40 -0.59
CA TRP A 19 1.17 -5.48 0.49
C TRP A 19 2.19 -4.45 0.02
N ASP A 20 1.84 -3.20 0.16
CA ASP A 20 2.66 -2.00 0.01
C ASP A 20 3.70 -2.06 -1.13
N THR A 21 3.22 -2.36 -2.34
CA THR A 21 4.07 -2.52 -3.52
C THR A 21 4.83 -1.24 -3.83
N VAL A 22 6.15 -1.32 -3.82
CA VAL A 22 7.05 -0.22 -4.16
C VAL A 22 7.76 -0.49 -5.48
N SER A 23 8.14 0.58 -6.20
CA SER A 23 8.72 0.44 -7.54
C SER A 23 10.23 0.32 -7.57
N ALA A 24 10.91 0.51 -6.43
CA ALA A 24 12.35 0.55 -6.37
C ALA A 24 12.91 -0.62 -5.56
N LEU A 25 13.64 -1.51 -6.23
CA LEU A 25 14.59 -2.40 -5.62
C LEU A 25 15.97 -1.74 -5.75
N GLY A 26 16.51 -1.21 -4.65
CA GLY A 26 17.85 -0.67 -4.66
C GLY A 26 18.17 0.26 -3.49
N PHE A 27 19.45 0.52 -3.31
CA PHE A 27 19.99 1.47 -2.35
C PHE A 27 19.37 2.87 -2.55
N PRO A 28 19.29 3.73 -1.53
CA PRO A 28 18.56 5.02 -1.52
C PRO A 28 18.97 6.05 -2.56
N TYR A 29 19.79 5.69 -3.54
CA TYR A 29 20.26 6.56 -4.59
C TYR A 29 19.37 6.45 -5.83
N HIS A 30 18.42 7.36 -5.97
CA HIS A 30 17.63 7.50 -7.21
C HIS A 30 18.18 8.64 -8.06
N ARG A 31 18.70 8.26 -9.21
CA ARG A 31 18.98 9.19 -10.31
C ARG A 31 17.66 9.41 -11.08
N THR A 32 16.81 10.29 -10.58
CA THR A 32 15.72 10.85 -11.39
C THR A 32 16.24 12.10 -12.07
N GLY A 33 16.03 12.21 -13.37
CA GLY A 33 16.57 13.28 -14.23
C GLY A 33 16.02 14.69 -14.01
N ASP A 34 15.49 14.98 -12.83
CA ASP A 34 14.99 16.28 -12.47
C ASP A 34 16.04 17.03 -11.64
N SER A 35 16.65 18.01 -12.30
CA SER A 35 17.54 19.06 -11.78
C SER A 35 18.66 18.61 -10.82
N LEU A 36 19.86 18.54 -11.35
CA LEU A 36 21.12 18.30 -10.62
C LEU A 36 21.34 19.24 -9.40
N LEU A 37 20.68 20.39 -9.37
CA LEU A 37 20.79 21.39 -8.31
C LEU A 37 19.94 21.04 -7.08
N GLU A 38 18.74 20.50 -7.24
CA GLU A 38 17.92 20.04 -6.11
C GLU A 38 18.53 18.81 -5.45
N ASP A 39 19.12 17.91 -6.24
CA ASP A 39 19.84 16.74 -5.73
C ASP A 39 21.11 17.12 -4.94
N PHE A 40 21.74 18.24 -5.27
CA PHE A 40 22.96 18.70 -4.61
C PHE A 40 22.70 19.34 -3.24
N LEU A 41 21.60 20.08 -3.09
CA LEU A 41 21.28 20.84 -1.88
C LEU A 41 20.67 19.99 -0.74
N GLU A 42 20.16 18.80 -1.05
CA GLU A 42 19.50 17.93 -0.07
C GLU A 42 20.33 16.72 0.39
N ARG A 43 21.63 16.65 0.06
CA ARG A 43 22.46 15.49 0.40
C ARG A 43 23.08 15.62 1.79
N PRO A 44 22.80 14.71 2.73
CA PRO A 44 23.48 14.68 4.03
C PRO A 44 24.90 14.07 3.96
N LEU A 45 25.31 13.47 2.84
CA LEU A 45 26.64 12.86 2.67
C LEU A 45 27.52 13.66 1.70
N PRO A 46 28.84 13.76 1.97
CA PRO A 46 29.78 14.36 1.02
C PRO A 46 29.75 13.62 -0.32
N VAL A 47 29.71 14.38 -1.41
CA VAL A 47 29.55 13.88 -2.80
C VAL A 47 30.54 12.76 -3.16
N TRP A 48 31.78 12.80 -2.61
CA TRP A 48 32.79 11.78 -2.86
C TRP A 48 32.42 10.42 -2.22
N LEU A 49 31.79 10.42 -1.02
CA LEU A 49 31.38 9.20 -0.33
C LEU A 49 30.16 8.58 -1.03
N ALA A 50 29.22 9.40 -1.49
CA ALA A 50 28.12 8.94 -2.33
C ALA A 50 28.62 8.35 -3.64
N SER A 51 29.65 8.94 -4.27
CA SER A 51 30.26 8.42 -5.50
C SER A 51 31.03 7.11 -5.28
N VAL A 52 31.65 6.92 -4.12
CA VAL A 52 32.35 5.68 -3.75
C VAL A 52 31.31 4.57 -3.48
N CYS A 53 30.25 4.88 -2.75
CA CYS A 53 29.14 3.95 -2.55
C CYS A 53 28.48 3.59 -3.90
N ASP A 54 28.27 4.55 -4.78
CA ASP A 54 27.74 4.32 -6.13
C ASP A 54 28.64 3.36 -6.94
N LYS A 55 29.95 3.54 -6.91
CA LYS A 55 30.90 2.64 -7.58
C LYS A 55 30.99 1.25 -6.95
N LEU A 56 30.89 1.14 -5.64
CA LEU A 56 30.97 -0.15 -4.94
C LEU A 56 29.67 -0.97 -5.05
N PHE A 57 28.52 -0.31 -5.11
CA PHE A 57 27.20 -0.95 -5.13
C PHE A 57 26.54 -0.98 -6.51
N ASN A 58 26.93 -0.09 -7.45
CA ASN A 58 26.46 -0.10 -8.85
C ASN A 58 27.26 -1.00 -9.78
N TYR A 59 28.29 -1.69 -9.30
CA TYR A 59 28.98 -2.71 -10.11
C TYR A 59 28.14 -3.98 -10.31
N GLY A 60 26.89 -3.88 -10.12
CA GLY A 60 25.89 -4.92 -10.37
C GLY A 60 24.53 -4.31 -10.64
N SER A 61 24.50 -3.18 -11.37
CA SER A 61 23.30 -2.59 -11.96
C SER A 61 22.00 -3.35 -11.67
N LEU A 62 21.36 -3.09 -10.59
CA LEU A 62 20.06 -3.68 -10.29
C LEU A 62 19.01 -2.60 -10.03
N ALA A 63 19.03 -1.54 -10.83
CA ALA A 63 17.83 -0.76 -11.05
C ALA A 63 16.91 -1.61 -11.96
N HIS A 64 16.36 -2.68 -11.41
CA HIS A 64 15.30 -3.41 -12.10
C HIS A 64 14.04 -2.54 -12.08
N THR A 65 13.87 -1.78 -13.14
CA THR A 65 12.62 -1.06 -13.39
C THR A 65 11.66 -2.07 -14.01
N PHE A 66 10.65 -2.46 -13.28
CA PHE A 66 9.56 -3.24 -13.86
C PHE A 66 8.77 -2.32 -14.81
N TYR A 67 8.65 -2.70 -16.07
CA TYR A 67 8.00 -1.86 -17.09
C TYR A 67 6.48 -1.90 -17.05
N ASN A 68 5.89 -2.91 -16.45
CA ASN A 68 4.45 -3.05 -16.34
C ASN A 68 4.04 -3.39 -14.90
N TYR A 69 3.44 -2.42 -14.22
CA TYR A 69 2.95 -2.54 -12.86
C TYR A 69 1.43 -2.78 -12.79
N THR A 70 0.74 -2.66 -13.93
CA THR A 70 -0.71 -2.83 -13.97
C THR A 70 -1.05 -4.32 -13.85
N PRO A 71 -2.00 -4.71 -12.97
CA PRO A 71 -2.45 -6.08 -12.89
C PRO A 71 -2.95 -6.58 -14.24
N ASN A 72 -2.57 -7.79 -14.60
CA ASN A 72 -3.02 -8.38 -15.85
C ASN A 72 -4.52 -8.66 -15.79
N LYS A 73 -5.22 -8.50 -16.91
CA LYS A 73 -6.66 -8.78 -17.07
C LYS A 73 -7.06 -10.24 -16.77
N ILE A 74 -6.08 -11.15 -16.66
CA ILE A 74 -6.33 -12.53 -16.20
C ILE A 74 -6.58 -12.63 -14.69
N VAL A 75 -6.35 -11.56 -13.92
CA VAL A 75 -6.60 -11.49 -12.47
C VAL A 75 -8.01 -10.95 -12.27
N ASP A 76 -8.86 -11.74 -11.57
CA ASP A 76 -10.24 -11.36 -11.33
C ASP A 76 -10.37 -10.33 -10.21
N HIS A 77 -9.64 -10.52 -9.09
CA HIS A 77 -9.69 -9.64 -7.93
C HIS A 77 -8.31 -9.34 -7.39
N VAL A 78 -8.02 -8.06 -7.18
CA VAL A 78 -6.76 -7.56 -6.63
C VAL A 78 -7.02 -6.75 -5.38
N TYR A 79 -6.38 -7.11 -4.28
CA TYR A 79 -6.44 -6.38 -3.02
C TYR A 79 -5.06 -5.91 -2.63
N HIS A 80 -4.94 -4.61 -2.32
CA HIS A 80 -3.68 -3.97 -2.01
C HIS A 80 -3.77 -3.27 -0.65
N ALA A 81 -3.07 -3.80 0.35
CA ALA A 81 -2.88 -3.14 1.64
C ALA A 81 -1.69 -2.19 1.53
N ILE A 82 -1.90 -0.90 1.80
CA ILE A 82 -0.89 0.16 1.62
C ILE A 82 -0.59 0.80 2.98
N ALA A 83 0.69 1.04 3.27
CA ALA A 83 1.15 1.70 4.48
C ALA A 83 0.94 3.22 4.40
N ILE A 84 0.52 3.84 5.51
CA ILE A 84 0.40 5.31 5.60
C ILE A 84 1.75 5.94 6.03
N ASP A 85 2.44 5.32 6.98
CA ASP A 85 3.46 5.99 7.80
C ASP A 85 4.89 5.76 7.33
N ASP A 86 5.10 5.27 6.10
CA ASP A 86 6.45 5.21 5.55
C ASP A 86 6.89 6.55 4.97
N GLU A 87 7.97 7.09 5.50
CA GLU A 87 8.50 8.42 5.16
C GLU A 87 9.70 8.39 4.22
N ARG A 88 10.06 7.22 3.71
CA ARG A 88 11.21 7.06 2.81
C ARG A 88 10.79 7.29 1.36
N LYS A 89 11.42 8.24 0.67
CA LYS A 89 11.12 8.59 -0.74
C LYS A 89 11.16 7.38 -1.69
N SER A 90 12.14 6.49 -1.51
CA SER A 90 12.28 5.29 -2.33
C SER A 90 11.24 4.20 -2.06
N PHE A 91 10.48 4.32 -0.98
CA PHE A 91 9.39 3.42 -0.61
C PHE A 91 8.01 4.00 -0.93
N LEU A 92 7.90 4.96 -1.85
CA LEU A 92 6.60 5.42 -2.30
C LEU A 92 5.84 4.29 -3.00
N PRO A 93 4.60 4.00 -2.57
CA PRO A 93 3.83 2.88 -3.09
C PRO A 93 3.35 3.15 -4.51
N ARG A 94 3.14 2.08 -5.26
CA ARG A 94 2.45 2.12 -6.54
C ARG A 94 0.95 1.99 -6.32
N VAL A 95 0.25 3.10 -6.48
CA VAL A 95 -1.21 3.13 -6.46
C VAL A 95 -1.71 3.00 -7.90
N TRP A 96 -2.60 2.06 -8.12
CA TRP A 96 -3.19 1.81 -9.44
C TRP A 96 -4.45 2.65 -9.67
N ASP A 97 -4.73 2.89 -10.94
CA ASP A 97 -5.94 3.58 -11.36
C ASP A 97 -7.15 2.64 -11.29
N GLU A 98 -7.93 2.75 -10.23
CA GLU A 98 -9.16 1.98 -10.03
C GLU A 98 -10.28 2.40 -11.01
N THR A 99 -10.12 3.53 -11.70
CA THR A 99 -11.10 4.05 -12.67
C THR A 99 -10.82 3.58 -14.09
N GLU A 100 -9.68 2.91 -14.33
CA GLU A 100 -9.27 2.45 -15.65
C GLU A 100 -10.27 1.42 -16.22
N PRO A 101 -10.76 1.63 -17.46
CA PRO A 101 -11.64 0.67 -18.11
C PRO A 101 -10.98 -0.73 -18.20
N GLY A 102 -11.64 -1.74 -17.65
CA GLY A 102 -11.13 -3.12 -17.61
C GLY A 102 -10.43 -3.51 -16.31
N LEU A 103 -10.18 -2.56 -15.40
CA LEU A 103 -9.73 -2.80 -14.03
C LEU A 103 -10.78 -2.34 -13.00
N LYS A 104 -11.74 -1.55 -13.45
CA LYS A 104 -12.79 -0.99 -12.58
C LYS A 104 -13.58 -2.09 -11.89
N GLY A 105 -13.60 -2.03 -10.55
CA GLY A 105 -14.28 -3.02 -9.71
C GLY A 105 -13.45 -4.28 -9.40
N ASN A 106 -12.28 -4.45 -10.04
CA ASN A 106 -11.41 -5.60 -9.80
C ASN A 106 -10.26 -5.27 -8.84
N ILE A 107 -9.99 -3.99 -8.59
CA ILE A 107 -8.91 -3.54 -7.71
C ILE A 107 -9.52 -2.83 -6.51
N THR A 108 -9.07 -3.19 -5.33
CA THR A 108 -9.37 -2.52 -4.07
C THR A 108 -8.07 -2.21 -3.35
N GLN A 109 -7.82 -0.93 -3.10
CA GLN A 109 -6.62 -0.45 -2.43
C GLN A 109 -7.00 0.26 -1.14
N VAL A 110 -6.43 -0.18 -0.02
CA VAL A 110 -6.79 0.29 1.32
C VAL A 110 -5.53 0.67 2.09
N TRP A 111 -5.58 1.82 2.75
CA TRP A 111 -4.49 2.38 3.53
C TRP A 111 -4.61 1.97 4.99
N PHE A 112 -3.49 1.51 5.56
CA PHE A 112 -3.36 1.03 6.93
C PHE A 112 -2.30 1.82 7.69
N SER A 113 -2.47 1.93 9.01
CA SER A 113 -1.44 2.47 9.89
C SER A 113 -0.19 1.59 9.89
N GLY A 114 0.96 2.22 9.98
CA GLY A 114 2.25 1.56 9.97
C GLY A 114 3.11 1.89 8.76
N MET A 115 4.40 1.61 8.87
CA MET A 115 5.35 1.72 7.77
C MET A 115 5.34 0.44 6.92
N HIS A 116 6.11 0.40 5.84
CA HIS A 116 6.18 -0.72 4.88
C HIS A 116 6.23 -2.11 5.52
N SER A 117 7.09 -2.28 6.51
CA SER A 117 7.26 -3.56 7.19
C SER A 117 6.25 -3.82 8.32
N ASP A 118 5.54 -2.80 8.81
CA ASP A 118 4.40 -2.98 9.72
C ASP A 118 3.19 -3.52 8.95
N VAL A 119 2.97 -3.02 7.73
CA VAL A 119 1.89 -3.46 6.86
C VAL A 119 2.22 -4.79 6.19
N GLY A 120 3.44 -4.94 5.67
CA GLY A 120 3.87 -6.14 4.94
C GLY A 120 4.36 -7.30 5.82
N GLY A 121 4.59 -7.05 7.11
CA GLY A 121 5.26 -8.00 8.01
C GLY A 121 6.77 -7.97 7.84
N SER A 122 7.51 -8.37 8.83
CA SER A 122 8.93 -8.69 8.95
C SER A 122 9.54 -8.28 10.30
N TYR A 123 8.79 -7.56 11.12
CA TYR A 123 9.19 -7.28 12.49
C TYR A 123 8.74 -8.39 13.44
N ASN A 124 9.40 -8.48 14.60
CA ASN A 124 9.00 -9.41 15.66
C ASN A 124 7.68 -8.97 16.33
N GLN A 125 7.47 -7.64 16.43
CA GLN A 125 6.21 -7.06 16.88
C GLN A 125 5.27 -6.95 15.69
N THR A 126 4.37 -7.91 15.55
CA THR A 126 3.57 -8.13 14.34
C THR A 126 2.11 -7.69 14.44
N GLY A 127 1.72 -6.96 15.50
CA GLY A 127 0.33 -6.58 15.73
C GLY A 127 -0.33 -5.90 14.54
N LEU A 128 0.33 -4.88 13.96
CA LEU A 128 -0.16 -4.17 12.78
C LEU A 128 -0.14 -5.02 11.51
N ALA A 129 0.88 -5.88 11.34
CA ALA A 129 0.94 -6.79 10.18
C ALA A 129 -0.21 -7.81 10.20
N TYR A 130 -0.63 -8.25 11.39
CA TYR A 130 -1.79 -9.13 11.50
C TYR A 130 -3.12 -8.42 11.20
N GLU A 131 -3.24 -7.10 11.41
CA GLU A 131 -4.41 -6.32 10.96
C GLU A 131 -4.58 -6.44 9.44
N THR A 132 -3.52 -6.18 8.70
CA THR A 132 -3.56 -6.27 7.23
C THR A 132 -3.71 -7.71 6.75
N MET A 133 -3.12 -8.67 7.47
CA MET A 133 -3.22 -10.10 7.17
C MET A 133 -4.66 -10.61 7.35
N VAL A 134 -5.31 -10.27 8.46
CA VAL A 134 -6.71 -10.66 8.72
C VAL A 134 -7.62 -10.06 7.64
N TRP A 135 -7.48 -8.77 7.34
CA TRP A 135 -8.22 -8.12 6.28
C TRP A 135 -8.04 -8.85 4.93
N MET A 136 -6.82 -9.20 4.57
CA MET A 136 -6.51 -9.90 3.32
C MET A 136 -7.06 -11.33 3.29
N MET A 137 -6.95 -12.06 4.40
CA MET A 137 -7.48 -13.43 4.51
C MET A 137 -8.99 -13.46 4.33
N GLU A 138 -9.72 -12.55 4.96
CA GLU A 138 -11.18 -12.47 4.80
C GLU A 138 -11.59 -12.19 3.34
N ARG A 139 -10.85 -11.34 2.61
CA ARG A 139 -11.09 -11.10 1.18
C ARG A 139 -10.78 -12.33 0.33
N ALA A 140 -9.68 -13.02 0.65
CA ALA A 140 -9.31 -14.24 -0.06
C ALA A 140 -10.36 -15.36 0.16
N GLU A 141 -10.82 -15.52 1.39
CA GLU A 141 -11.89 -16.49 1.73
C GLU A 141 -13.20 -16.15 1.03
N HIS A 142 -13.59 -14.87 1.01
CA HIS A 142 -14.77 -14.41 0.26
C HIS A 142 -14.72 -14.77 -1.22
N HIS A 143 -13.52 -14.80 -1.81
CA HIS A 143 -13.30 -15.23 -3.19
C HIS A 143 -13.00 -16.72 -3.33
N GLY A 144 -13.24 -17.50 -2.27
CA GLY A 144 -13.21 -18.97 -2.29
C GLY A 144 -11.82 -19.57 -2.12
N LEU A 145 -10.91 -18.90 -1.43
CA LEU A 145 -9.69 -19.50 -0.92
C LEU A 145 -9.99 -20.11 0.46
N ASP A 146 -9.77 -21.40 0.60
CA ASP A 146 -9.93 -22.09 1.89
C ASP A 146 -8.62 -22.06 2.67
N PHE A 147 -8.70 -21.66 3.93
CA PHE A 147 -7.58 -21.74 4.87
C PHE A 147 -7.67 -22.99 5.74
N VAL A 148 -6.54 -23.44 6.25
CA VAL A 148 -6.55 -24.48 7.27
C VAL A 148 -7.34 -24.03 8.49
N ALA A 149 -8.04 -24.98 9.13
CA ALA A 149 -8.88 -24.69 10.29
C ALA A 149 -8.09 -23.93 11.37
N GLY A 150 -8.68 -22.82 11.84
CA GLY A 150 -8.08 -21.96 12.87
C GLY A 150 -7.05 -20.95 12.38
N ALA A 151 -6.65 -20.93 11.11
CA ALA A 151 -5.64 -19.98 10.61
C ALA A 151 -6.11 -18.52 10.73
N LEU A 152 -7.34 -18.22 10.33
CA LEU A 152 -7.93 -16.90 10.46
C LEU A 152 -8.05 -16.49 11.93
N GLN A 153 -8.56 -17.38 12.79
CA GLN A 153 -8.66 -17.12 14.24
C GLN A 153 -7.28 -16.87 14.88
N HIS A 154 -6.25 -17.62 14.45
CA HIS A 154 -4.89 -17.38 14.91
C HIS A 154 -4.39 -15.99 14.52
N ALA A 155 -4.64 -15.57 13.28
CA ALA A 155 -4.29 -14.24 12.81
C ALA A 155 -5.04 -13.15 13.59
N GLN A 156 -6.35 -13.32 13.81
CA GLN A 156 -7.19 -12.40 14.59
C GLN A 156 -6.69 -12.26 16.04
N ASN A 157 -6.29 -13.35 16.67
CA ASN A 157 -5.77 -13.34 18.05
C ASN A 157 -4.43 -12.59 18.18
N LYS A 158 -3.68 -12.47 17.09
CA LYS A 158 -2.41 -11.74 17.05
C LYS A 158 -2.54 -10.31 16.53
N SER A 159 -3.65 -10.02 15.89
CA SER A 159 -3.97 -8.68 15.41
C SER A 159 -4.09 -7.70 16.57
N ASN A 160 -3.43 -6.57 16.44
CA ASN A 160 -3.47 -5.52 17.47
C ASN A 160 -3.34 -4.15 16.80
N VAL A 161 -4.46 -3.48 16.68
CA VAL A 161 -4.55 -2.12 16.11
C VAL A 161 -3.69 -1.11 16.87
N HIS A 162 -3.47 -1.34 18.19
CA HIS A 162 -2.65 -0.52 19.07
C HIS A 162 -1.22 -1.07 19.24
N GLY A 163 -0.81 -2.01 18.39
CA GLY A 163 0.56 -2.53 18.35
C GLY A 163 1.59 -1.46 18.03
N LEU A 164 2.85 -1.79 18.28
CA LEU A 164 3.98 -0.89 18.02
C LEU A 164 4.01 -0.47 16.55
N LEU A 165 4.07 0.82 16.32
CA LEU A 165 4.34 1.41 15.02
C LEU A 165 5.83 1.76 14.96
N HIS A 166 6.54 1.15 13.99
CA HIS A 166 7.97 1.36 13.86
C HIS A 166 8.28 2.64 13.09
N ASN A 167 9.39 3.28 13.46
CA ASN A 167 9.88 4.42 12.71
C ASN A 167 10.58 3.95 11.42
N SER A 168 10.06 4.34 10.26
CA SER A 168 10.59 3.96 8.96
C SER A 168 12.01 4.48 8.69
N ARG A 169 12.47 5.42 9.49
CA ARG A 169 13.78 6.08 9.35
C ARG A 169 14.71 5.81 10.52
N ASP A 170 14.45 4.78 11.32
CA ASP A 170 15.30 4.41 12.44
C ASP A 170 16.62 3.76 12.00
N GLY A 171 17.67 3.93 12.81
CA GLY A 171 19.00 3.38 12.55
C GLY A 171 19.61 3.86 11.23
N LEU A 172 20.10 2.95 10.41
CA LEU A 172 20.68 3.26 9.09
C LEU A 172 19.66 3.80 8.09
N ALA A 173 18.36 3.64 8.36
CA ALA A 173 17.31 4.15 7.49
C ALA A 173 17.18 5.69 7.52
N ILE A 174 17.84 6.38 8.43
CA ILE A 174 17.92 7.85 8.45
C ILE A 174 18.53 8.44 7.16
N TYR A 175 19.34 7.66 6.44
CA TYR A 175 19.94 8.09 5.17
C TYR A 175 18.96 8.10 3.99
N TYR A 176 17.76 7.53 4.13
CA TYR A 176 16.72 7.67 3.10
C TYR A 176 16.19 9.11 3.07
N ARG A 177 15.97 9.62 1.86
CA ARG A 177 15.36 10.95 1.68
C ARG A 177 13.96 10.95 2.31
N TYR A 178 13.69 12.01 3.09
CA TYR A 178 12.39 12.21 3.73
C TYR A 178 11.32 12.56 2.70
N ALA A 179 10.26 11.80 2.64
CA ALA A 179 9.10 12.07 1.82
C ALA A 179 7.87 11.33 2.40
N PRO A 180 7.16 11.93 3.36
CA PRO A 180 5.96 11.34 3.91
C PRO A 180 4.90 11.17 2.82
N ARG A 181 4.12 10.12 2.95
CA ARG A 181 3.13 9.71 1.96
C ARG A 181 1.93 10.65 1.95
N ASN A 182 1.79 11.45 0.90
CA ASN A 182 0.59 12.24 0.66
C ASN A 182 -0.42 11.40 -0.11
N ILE A 183 -1.42 10.88 0.59
CA ILE A 183 -2.43 9.96 0.04
C ILE A 183 -3.17 10.59 -1.13
N MET A 184 -3.61 11.85 -1.02
CA MET A 184 -4.31 12.54 -2.10
C MET A 184 -3.46 12.68 -3.36
N LYS A 185 -2.17 12.99 -3.19
CA LYS A 185 -1.23 13.07 -4.31
C LYS A 185 -1.01 11.70 -4.95
N LEU A 186 -0.91 10.65 -4.15
CA LEU A 186 -0.70 9.28 -4.62
C LEU A 186 -1.95 8.70 -5.30
N CYS A 187 -3.14 9.09 -4.85
CA CYS A 187 -4.41 8.72 -5.47
C CYS A 187 -4.83 9.65 -6.62
N SER A 188 -3.91 10.45 -7.16
CA SER A 188 -4.19 11.39 -8.24
C SER A 188 -3.20 11.24 -9.38
N LYS A 189 -3.63 11.52 -10.60
CA LYS A 189 -2.76 11.64 -11.77
C LYS A 189 -3.00 12.99 -12.46
N ASN A 190 -1.96 13.49 -13.11
CA ASN A 190 -2.09 14.68 -13.96
C ASN A 190 -2.52 14.24 -15.35
N GLU A 191 -3.68 14.72 -15.79
CA GLU A 191 -4.13 14.59 -17.17
C GLU A 191 -4.17 15.98 -17.83
N ALA A 192 -3.98 16.03 -19.14
CA ALA A 192 -4.11 17.29 -19.89
C ALA A 192 -5.51 17.88 -19.66
N GLY A 193 -5.54 19.10 -19.12
CA GLY A 193 -6.79 19.82 -18.81
C GLY A 193 -7.46 19.45 -17.48
N ASN A 194 -6.97 18.45 -16.75
CA ASN A 194 -7.47 18.08 -15.42
C ASN A 194 -6.31 17.70 -14.48
N PRO A 195 -5.62 18.71 -13.94
CA PRO A 195 -4.57 18.47 -12.95
C PRO A 195 -5.21 17.88 -11.69
N ARG A 196 -4.65 16.77 -11.19
CA ARG A 196 -5.11 16.03 -10.01
C ARG A 196 -6.43 15.26 -10.18
N LYS A 197 -6.64 14.65 -11.33
CA LYS A 197 -7.73 13.69 -11.48
C LYS A 197 -7.53 12.51 -10.53
N LEU A 198 -8.52 12.19 -9.72
CA LEU A 198 -8.49 11.02 -8.84
C LEU A 198 -8.48 9.74 -9.66
N ILE A 199 -7.57 8.83 -9.32
CA ILE A 199 -7.45 7.48 -9.87
C ILE A 199 -8.20 6.44 -9.04
N GLY A 200 -8.83 6.86 -7.97
CA GLY A 200 -9.65 6.13 -7.03
C GLY A 200 -9.91 6.98 -5.79
N ARG A 201 -11.06 6.82 -5.16
CA ARG A 201 -11.32 7.48 -3.89
C ARG A 201 -10.44 6.82 -2.82
N PRO A 202 -9.71 7.59 -1.97
CA PRO A 202 -8.93 7.01 -0.89
C PRO A 202 -9.81 6.18 0.03
N LYS A 203 -9.33 4.98 0.38
CA LYS A 203 -9.99 4.07 1.33
C LYS A 203 -9.06 3.86 2.51
N ILE A 204 -9.50 4.24 3.68
CA ILE A 204 -8.73 4.13 4.93
C ILE A 204 -9.30 2.98 5.75
N HIS A 205 -8.45 2.08 6.23
CA HIS A 205 -8.90 1.01 7.08
C HIS A 205 -9.35 1.53 8.44
N ARG A 206 -10.40 0.95 9.00
CA ARG A 206 -10.98 1.34 10.30
C ARG A 206 -9.94 1.38 11.42
N SER A 207 -8.95 0.49 11.41
CA SER A 207 -7.88 0.45 12.41
C SER A 207 -7.07 1.76 12.52
N VAL A 208 -6.98 2.54 11.43
CA VAL A 208 -6.33 3.86 11.45
C VAL A 208 -7.12 4.80 12.35
N ILE A 209 -8.43 4.85 12.15
CA ILE A 209 -9.34 5.70 12.93
C ILE A 209 -9.35 5.26 14.40
N ASP A 210 -9.38 3.95 14.65
CA ASP A 210 -9.36 3.40 16.02
C ASP A 210 -8.07 3.77 16.77
N ARG A 211 -6.92 3.80 16.09
CA ARG A 211 -5.65 4.29 16.66
C ARG A 211 -5.71 5.78 16.99
N MET A 212 -6.25 6.60 16.10
CA MET A 212 -6.41 8.04 16.31
C MET A 212 -7.34 8.35 17.48
N LEU A 213 -8.53 7.73 17.51
CA LEU A 213 -9.53 7.95 18.55
C LEU A 213 -9.04 7.57 19.95
N ARG A 214 -8.15 6.58 20.05
CA ARG A 214 -7.53 6.19 21.33
C ARG A 214 -6.24 6.93 21.65
N ASP A 215 -5.82 7.85 20.78
CA ASP A 215 -4.55 8.56 20.91
C ASP A 215 -3.36 7.61 21.18
N THR A 216 -3.33 6.48 20.43
CA THR A 216 -2.32 5.45 20.63
C THR A 216 -0.94 6.00 20.31
N ASP A 217 -0.13 6.20 21.35
CA ASP A 217 1.22 6.77 21.27
C ASP A 217 1.26 8.14 20.55
N GLY A 218 0.20 8.95 20.67
CA GLY A 218 0.09 10.23 19.97
C GLY A 218 -0.12 10.10 18.47
N TYR A 219 -0.74 9.00 18.01
CA TYR A 219 -0.86 8.72 16.59
C TYR A 219 -1.77 9.70 15.87
N ALA A 220 -1.16 10.53 15.03
CA ALA A 220 -1.83 11.51 14.17
C ALA A 220 -1.14 11.54 12.79
N PRO A 221 -1.59 10.76 11.80
CA PRO A 221 -0.98 10.76 10.47
C PRO A 221 -1.24 12.10 9.77
N GLY A 222 -0.16 12.89 9.58
CA GLY A 222 -0.25 14.30 9.19
C GLY A 222 -0.72 14.59 7.76
N LEU A 223 -0.94 13.58 6.92
CA LEU A 223 -1.30 13.75 5.50
C LEU A 223 -2.51 12.88 5.09
N LEU A 224 -3.45 12.66 6.03
CA LEU A 224 -4.72 12.05 5.69
C LEU A 224 -5.52 12.96 4.74
N PRO A 225 -6.26 12.38 3.78
CA PRO A 225 -7.17 13.14 2.94
C PRO A 225 -8.36 13.66 3.76
N THR A 226 -8.92 14.80 3.34
CA THR A 226 -10.15 15.35 3.94
C THR A 226 -11.39 14.55 3.59
N GLU A 227 -11.35 13.80 2.47
CA GLU A 227 -12.44 12.94 2.03
C GLU A 227 -11.89 11.53 1.73
N PHE A 228 -12.46 10.53 2.38
CA PHE A 228 -12.11 9.12 2.20
C PHE A 228 -13.27 8.21 2.59
N ASP A 229 -13.16 6.96 2.18
CA ASP A 229 -14.08 5.91 2.60
C ASP A 229 -13.43 5.10 3.72
N ILE A 230 -14.19 4.74 4.76
CA ILE A 230 -13.71 3.86 5.82
C ILE A 230 -14.03 2.41 5.44
N VAL A 231 -13.00 1.56 5.50
CA VAL A 231 -13.11 0.13 5.19
C VAL A 231 -12.92 -0.70 6.46
N ASN A 232 -13.90 -1.55 6.76
CA ASN A 232 -13.83 -2.48 7.88
C ASN A 232 -13.09 -3.77 7.51
N THR A 233 -12.56 -4.47 8.50
CA THR A 233 -11.98 -5.81 8.31
C THR A 233 -13.05 -6.78 7.87
N ALA A 234 -14.12 -6.91 8.65
CA ALA A 234 -15.21 -7.84 8.36
C ALA A 234 -16.00 -7.45 7.11
N ILE A 235 -16.25 -8.42 6.24
CA ILE A 235 -17.15 -8.26 5.11
C ILE A 235 -18.58 -8.34 5.67
N SER A 236 -19.36 -7.27 5.46
CA SER A 236 -20.75 -7.26 5.89
C SER A 236 -21.57 -8.27 5.10
N ASN A 237 -22.07 -9.31 5.77
CA ASN A 237 -22.94 -10.34 5.19
C ASN A 237 -24.39 -9.84 5.00
N LYS A 238 -24.62 -8.59 4.68
CA LYS A 238 -25.95 -8.18 4.26
C LYS A 238 -26.22 -8.73 2.86
N ASN A 239 -27.08 -9.76 2.83
CA ASN A 239 -27.73 -10.30 1.63
C ASN A 239 -28.40 -9.17 0.85
N THR A 240 -27.65 -8.55 -0.03
CA THR A 240 -28.21 -7.72 -1.09
C THR A 240 -27.45 -8.02 -2.36
N SER A 241 -28.15 -8.58 -3.30
CA SER A 241 -27.75 -8.86 -4.67
C SER A 241 -27.48 -7.57 -5.44
N LYS A 242 -26.55 -6.75 -5.01
CA LYS A 242 -26.00 -5.63 -5.75
C LYS A 242 -24.69 -5.23 -5.11
N LEU A 243 -23.60 -5.31 -5.87
CA LEU A 243 -22.27 -4.77 -5.58
C LEU A 243 -21.90 -4.96 -4.12
N VAL A 244 -21.07 -5.91 -3.88
CA VAL A 244 -20.54 -6.25 -2.56
C VAL A 244 -20.28 -4.96 -1.80
N ASP A 245 -21.12 -4.69 -0.82
CA ASP A 245 -20.89 -3.63 0.13
C ASP A 245 -19.72 -4.09 1.00
N TYR A 246 -18.53 -3.64 0.64
CA TYR A 246 -17.28 -3.99 1.34
C TYR A 246 -17.22 -3.42 2.75
N GLY A 247 -18.38 -3.06 3.33
CA GLY A 247 -18.44 -2.36 4.62
C GLY A 247 -17.73 -1.01 4.53
N ILE A 248 -17.94 -0.30 3.44
CA ILE A 248 -17.43 1.06 3.26
C ILE A 248 -18.46 1.99 3.88
N ASP A 249 -18.17 2.51 5.05
CA ASP A 249 -18.90 3.62 5.62
C ASP A 249 -18.32 4.90 5.04
N ASN A 250 -19.16 5.72 4.42
CA ASN A 250 -18.75 7.05 3.96
C ASN A 250 -18.59 7.93 5.19
N ALA A 251 -17.37 8.35 5.49
CA ALA A 251 -17.14 9.39 6.46
C ALA A 251 -17.70 10.70 5.89
N SER A 252 -18.84 11.13 6.39
CA SER A 252 -19.37 12.46 6.14
C SER A 252 -18.59 13.47 6.99
N PRO A 253 -18.34 14.70 6.51
CA PRO A 253 -17.75 15.77 7.33
C PRO A 253 -18.53 16.07 8.62
N ASN A 254 -19.76 15.57 8.74
CA ASN A 254 -20.62 15.72 9.91
C ASN A 254 -20.75 14.42 10.74
N ASP A 255 -19.95 13.39 10.47
CA ASP A 255 -19.93 12.21 11.33
C ASP A 255 -19.26 12.59 12.66
N PRO A 256 -19.95 12.47 13.82
CA PRO A 256 -19.39 12.81 15.12
C PRO A 256 -18.20 11.93 15.53
N HIS A 257 -17.84 10.94 14.73
CA HIS A 257 -16.64 10.11 14.88
C HIS A 257 -15.45 10.61 14.06
N VAL A 258 -15.61 11.64 13.22
CA VAL A 258 -14.53 12.39 12.60
C VAL A 258 -14.29 13.60 13.48
N VAL A 259 -13.29 13.55 14.32
CA VAL A 259 -12.91 14.69 15.16
C VAL A 259 -12.31 15.75 14.24
N ASP A 260 -13.06 16.84 14.04
CA ASP A 260 -12.50 18.11 13.59
C ASP A 260 -11.63 18.64 14.74
N GLU A 261 -10.31 18.49 14.63
CA GLU A 261 -9.32 19.34 15.25
C GLU A 261 -8.07 19.41 14.38
#